data_4ff521250791d33b12d0eee7bcd085b8
#
_entry.id   4ff521250791d33b12d0eee7bcd085b8
#
_cell.length_a   1.000
_cell.length_b   1.000
_cell.length_c   1.000
_cell.angle_alpha   90.00
_cell.angle_beta   90.00
_cell.angle_gamma   90.00
#
_symmetry.space_group_name_H-M   'P 1'
#
loop_
_entity.id
_entity.type
_entity.pdbx_description
1 polymer ?
#
loop_
_entity_poly.entity_id
_entity_poly.type
_entity_poly.pdbx_seq_one_letter_code
_entity_poly.pdbx_strand_id
1 'polypeptide(L)'
;MRLKSTGRGERGAALVEFSIAALVFLTSIFAVLEFGRLLWVHNALTDAARRGARYAVAHTTGEVGDAQRMAVYGTTDPSATSPMVAGLTPGMVKVTHSSGFNVGEGTVTVKIDAYDFKFVVPLVGTTIRMPEYATSLTAESAGQVPPTLP
;
A
#
# COMPACT_ATOMS: atom_id res chain seq x y z
N MET A 1 30.46 -59.98 -26.03
CA MET A 1 29.06 -59.67 -25.66
C MET A 1 29.05 -58.40 -24.83
N ARG A 2 28.77 -57.22 -25.41
CA ARG A 2 28.73 -55.93 -24.68
C ARG A 2 27.32 -55.75 -24.13
N LEU A 3 27.20 -55.80 -22.82
CA LEU A 3 25.95 -55.47 -22.15
C LEU A 3 25.70 -53.98 -22.31
N LYS A 4 24.67 -53.63 -23.04
CA LYS A 4 24.15 -52.30 -23.21
C LYS A 4 23.58 -51.88 -21.83
N SER A 5 24.33 -51.06 -21.09
CA SER A 5 23.87 -50.49 -19.83
C SER A 5 22.68 -49.57 -20.13
N THR A 6 21.60 -49.92 -19.57
CA THR A 6 20.26 -49.41 -19.84
C THR A 6 20.12 -47.96 -19.35
N GLY A 7 19.70 -47.07 -20.23
CA GLY A 7 19.38 -45.62 -19.96
C GLY A 7 18.26 -45.35 -18.97
N ARG A 8 18.13 -46.14 -17.91
CA ARG A 8 17.25 -45.88 -16.78
C ARG A 8 17.84 -44.83 -15.81
N GLY A 9 19.17 -44.85 -15.62
CA GLY A 9 19.86 -43.87 -14.78
C GLY A 9 19.82 -42.46 -15.37
N GLU A 10 19.97 -42.32 -16.68
CA GLU A 10 19.95 -41.02 -17.38
C GLU A 10 18.58 -40.37 -17.35
N ARG A 11 17.49 -41.13 -17.44
CA ARG A 11 16.12 -40.61 -17.32
C ARG A 11 15.82 -40.10 -15.89
N GLY A 12 16.32 -40.79 -14.87
CA GLY A 12 16.19 -40.34 -13.48
C GLY A 12 16.96 -39.03 -13.20
N ALA A 13 18.21 -38.95 -13.72
CA ALA A 13 19.01 -37.73 -13.60
C ALA A 13 18.34 -36.54 -14.30
N ALA A 14 17.82 -36.71 -15.51
CA ALA A 14 17.11 -35.67 -16.25
C ALA A 14 15.83 -35.20 -15.53
N LEU A 15 15.09 -36.07 -14.85
CA LEU A 15 13.92 -35.69 -14.05
C LEU A 15 14.30 -34.86 -12.82
N VAL A 16 15.40 -35.20 -12.15
CA VAL A 16 15.90 -34.42 -11.00
C VAL A 16 16.37 -33.05 -11.46
N GLU A 17 17.13 -32.96 -12.53
CA GLU A 17 17.59 -31.71 -13.13
C GLU A 17 16.43 -30.80 -13.52
N PHE A 18 15.43 -31.38 -14.23
CA PHE A 18 14.20 -30.65 -14.57
C PHE A 18 13.46 -30.15 -13.32
N SER A 19 13.36 -30.97 -12.28
CA SER A 19 12.67 -30.59 -11.04
C SER A 19 13.36 -29.41 -10.33
N ILE A 20 14.69 -29.42 -10.30
CA ILE A 20 15.48 -28.31 -9.72
C ILE A 20 15.32 -27.05 -10.58
N ALA A 21 15.43 -27.17 -11.90
CA ALA A 21 15.24 -26.04 -12.80
C ALA A 21 13.84 -25.46 -12.71
N ALA A 22 12.80 -26.30 -12.65
CA ALA A 22 11.41 -25.90 -12.48
C ALA A 22 11.19 -25.18 -11.13
N LEU A 23 11.78 -25.68 -10.05
CA LEU A 23 11.69 -25.04 -8.74
C LEU A 23 12.29 -23.62 -8.74
N VAL A 24 13.50 -23.47 -9.29
CA VAL A 24 14.15 -22.15 -9.41
C VAL A 24 13.33 -21.22 -10.29
N PHE A 25 12.84 -21.71 -11.42
CA PHE A 25 12.03 -20.93 -12.35
C PHE A 25 10.71 -20.45 -11.72
N LEU A 26 9.95 -21.34 -11.09
CA LEU A 26 8.70 -21.00 -10.42
C LEU A 26 8.92 -20.03 -9.25
N THR A 27 9.95 -20.27 -8.45
CA THR A 27 10.31 -19.35 -7.35
C THR A 27 10.61 -17.94 -7.88
N SER A 28 11.33 -17.84 -9.00
CA SER A 28 11.64 -16.55 -9.63
C SER A 28 10.38 -15.84 -10.13
N ILE A 29 9.44 -16.56 -10.75
CA ILE A 29 8.16 -16.00 -11.19
C ILE A 29 7.36 -15.47 -9.99
N PHE A 30 7.23 -16.28 -8.94
CA PHE A 30 6.51 -15.85 -7.74
C PHE A 30 7.16 -14.64 -7.05
N ALA A 31 8.49 -14.57 -7.04
CA ALA A 31 9.20 -13.41 -6.51
C ALA A 31 8.86 -12.12 -7.29
N VAL A 32 8.80 -12.19 -8.63
CA VAL A 32 8.42 -11.06 -9.49
C VAL A 32 6.97 -10.62 -9.23
N LEU A 33 6.04 -11.57 -9.11
CA LEU A 33 4.63 -11.28 -8.82
C LEU A 33 4.46 -10.62 -7.45
N GLU A 34 5.15 -11.12 -6.42
CA GLU A 34 5.12 -10.52 -5.07
C GLU A 34 5.70 -9.11 -5.06
N PHE A 35 6.79 -8.88 -5.79
CA PHE A 35 7.36 -7.56 -5.92
C PHE A 35 6.41 -6.59 -6.63
N GLY A 36 5.74 -7.03 -7.70
CA GLY A 36 4.69 -6.25 -8.36
C GLY A 36 3.54 -5.89 -7.41
N ARG A 37 3.11 -6.83 -6.56
CA ARG A 37 2.08 -6.60 -5.54
C ARG A 37 2.55 -5.61 -4.46
N LEU A 38 3.80 -5.69 -4.03
CA LEU A 38 4.40 -4.74 -3.09
C LEU A 38 4.39 -3.32 -3.66
N LEU A 39 4.81 -3.13 -4.91
CA LEU A 39 4.80 -1.83 -5.59
C LEU A 39 3.39 -1.27 -5.76
N TRP A 40 2.43 -2.14 -6.09
CA TRP A 40 1.02 -1.73 -6.15
C TRP A 40 0.51 -1.22 -4.80
N VAL A 41 0.77 -1.94 -3.71
CA VAL A 41 0.41 -1.51 -2.35
C VAL A 41 1.10 -0.20 -1.98
N HIS A 42 2.39 -0.04 -2.31
CA HIS A 42 3.13 1.20 -2.09
C HIS A 42 2.43 2.41 -2.75
N ASN A 43 2.06 2.29 -4.01
CA ASN A 43 1.35 3.34 -4.72
C ASN A 43 -0.06 3.58 -4.14
N ALA A 44 -0.78 2.52 -3.80
CA ALA A 44 -2.11 2.60 -3.24
C ALA A 44 -2.13 3.29 -1.86
N LEU A 45 -1.12 3.07 -1.00
CA LEU A 45 -0.97 3.77 0.28
C LEU A 45 -0.65 5.25 0.08
N THR A 46 0.19 5.59 -0.91
CA THR A 46 0.45 6.99 -1.29
C THR A 46 -0.84 7.68 -1.72
N ASP A 47 -1.65 7.04 -2.56
CA ASP A 47 -2.92 7.60 -3.01
C ASP A 47 -3.96 7.69 -1.88
N ALA A 48 -3.96 6.75 -0.95
CA ALA A 48 -4.79 6.81 0.25
C ALA A 48 -4.46 8.05 1.10
N ALA A 49 -3.17 8.32 1.35
CA ALA A 49 -2.74 9.52 2.08
C ALA A 49 -3.18 10.81 1.35
N ARG A 50 -3.04 10.86 0.02
CA ARG A 50 -3.48 12.00 -0.80
C ARG A 50 -5.00 12.20 -0.76
N ARG A 51 -5.81 11.13 -0.82
CA ARG A 51 -7.27 11.24 -0.71
C ARG A 51 -7.69 11.80 0.64
N GLY A 52 -7.13 11.27 1.73
CA GLY A 52 -7.38 11.77 3.07
C GLY A 52 -6.99 13.25 3.22
N ALA A 53 -5.83 13.65 2.68
CA ALA A 53 -5.36 15.03 2.74
C ALA A 53 -6.26 16.00 1.95
N ARG A 54 -6.73 15.62 0.75
CA ARG A 54 -7.67 16.43 -0.03
C ARG A 54 -9.00 16.63 0.69
N TYR A 55 -9.50 15.59 1.34
CA TYR A 55 -10.71 15.71 2.14
C TYR A 55 -10.48 16.63 3.35
N ALA A 56 -9.43 16.37 4.13
CA ALA A 56 -9.14 17.09 5.36
C ALA A 56 -8.85 18.57 5.14
N VAL A 57 -8.26 18.98 4.00
CA VAL A 57 -7.98 20.40 3.71
C VAL A 57 -9.24 21.18 3.33
N ALA A 58 -10.27 20.50 2.80
CA ALA A 58 -11.54 21.12 2.40
C ALA A 58 -12.60 21.14 3.52
N HIS A 59 -12.30 20.54 4.68
CA HIS A 59 -13.26 20.35 5.77
C HIS A 59 -12.69 20.84 7.09
N THR A 60 -13.55 20.97 8.09
CA THR A 60 -13.17 21.48 9.42
C THR A 60 -12.36 20.45 10.22
N THR A 61 -11.61 20.94 11.21
CA THR A 61 -10.78 20.10 12.11
C THR A 61 -11.58 19.06 12.90
N GLY A 62 -12.90 19.20 13.02
CA GLY A 62 -13.79 18.23 13.67
C GLY A 62 -14.04 16.96 12.86
N GLU A 63 -13.73 16.95 11.55
CA GLU A 63 -14.05 15.85 10.64
C GLU A 63 -12.87 14.90 10.38
N VAL A 64 -11.95 14.78 11.34
CA VAL A 64 -10.78 13.88 11.23
C VAL A 64 -11.18 12.44 10.94
N GLY A 65 -12.25 11.93 11.55
CA GLY A 65 -12.74 10.58 11.32
C GLY A 65 -13.21 10.34 9.88
N ASP A 66 -13.77 11.35 9.25
CA ASP A 66 -14.23 11.26 7.86
C ASP A 66 -13.04 11.32 6.89
N ALA A 67 -12.02 12.12 7.19
CA ALA A 67 -10.77 12.13 6.44
C ALA A 67 -10.05 10.78 6.51
N GLN A 68 -10.06 10.13 7.69
CA GLN A 68 -9.53 8.79 7.87
C GLN A 68 -10.32 7.75 7.04
N ARG A 69 -11.66 7.83 7.07
CA ARG A 69 -12.53 6.96 6.25
C ARG A 69 -12.30 7.17 4.77
N MET A 70 -12.20 8.42 4.34
CA MET A 70 -11.90 8.76 2.95
C MET A 70 -10.55 8.17 2.50
N ALA A 71 -9.52 8.22 3.35
CA ALA A 71 -8.24 7.60 3.06
C ALA A 71 -8.36 6.07 2.89
N VAL A 72 -9.06 5.39 3.79
CA VAL A 72 -9.14 3.92 3.88
C VAL A 72 -10.15 3.33 2.90
N TYR A 73 -11.36 3.87 2.87
CA TYR A 73 -12.49 3.30 2.14
C TYR A 73 -12.84 4.06 0.85
N GLY A 74 -12.30 5.27 0.66
CA GLY A 74 -12.68 6.15 -0.45
C GLY A 74 -14.06 6.80 -0.30
N THR A 75 -14.65 6.69 0.88
CA THR A 75 -15.97 7.25 1.24
C THR A 75 -15.99 7.66 2.71
N THR A 76 -16.88 8.58 3.04
CA THR A 76 -17.17 8.99 4.43
C THR A 76 -18.26 8.14 5.10
N ASP A 77 -18.89 7.23 4.34
CA ASP A 77 -19.97 6.36 4.84
C ASP A 77 -19.49 5.53 6.04
N PRO A 78 -20.11 5.69 7.23
CA PRO A 78 -19.76 4.93 8.42
C PRO A 78 -20.02 3.41 8.28
N SER A 79 -20.86 3.00 7.33
CA SER A 79 -21.15 1.58 7.06
C SER A 79 -20.11 0.89 6.18
N ALA A 80 -19.17 1.65 5.60
CA ALA A 80 -18.12 1.09 4.75
C ALA A 80 -17.16 0.20 5.56
N THR A 81 -17.05 -1.07 5.16
CA THR A 81 -16.22 -2.09 5.84
C THR A 81 -15.10 -2.64 4.98
N SER A 82 -15.13 -2.37 3.66
CA SER A 82 -14.12 -2.89 2.72
C SER A 82 -13.06 -1.84 2.43
N PRO A 83 -11.84 -1.96 2.98
CA PRO A 83 -10.77 -1.02 2.71
C PRO A 83 -10.25 -1.18 1.28
N MET A 84 -9.87 -0.07 0.62
CA MET A 84 -9.29 -0.07 -0.73
C MET A 84 -7.92 -0.75 -0.79
N VAL A 85 -7.19 -0.74 0.33
CA VAL A 85 -5.94 -1.49 0.51
C VAL A 85 -6.16 -2.49 1.62
N ALA A 86 -6.02 -3.77 1.31
CA ALA A 86 -6.26 -4.86 2.27
C ALA A 86 -5.40 -4.69 3.54
N GLY A 87 -6.04 -4.68 4.70
CA GLY A 87 -5.36 -4.52 5.99
C GLY A 87 -5.12 -3.07 6.43
N LEU A 88 -5.42 -2.07 5.59
CA LEU A 88 -5.38 -0.68 6.01
C LEU A 88 -6.60 -0.36 6.89
N THR A 89 -6.37 0.30 8.03
CA THR A 89 -7.42 0.67 8.98
C THR A 89 -7.36 2.18 9.29
N PRO A 90 -8.50 2.80 9.69
CA PRO A 90 -8.51 4.22 10.06
C PRO A 90 -7.52 4.57 11.19
N GLY A 91 -7.25 3.66 12.12
CA GLY A 91 -6.28 3.85 13.20
C GLY A 91 -4.82 4.00 12.74
N MET A 92 -4.49 3.55 11.53
CA MET A 92 -3.17 3.73 10.91
C MET A 92 -3.03 5.10 10.22
N VAL A 93 -4.15 5.83 10.05
CA VAL A 93 -4.19 7.14 9.38
C VAL A 93 -4.21 8.23 10.43
N LYS A 94 -3.16 9.04 10.47
CA LYS A 94 -3.04 10.20 11.36
C LYS A 94 -3.26 11.48 10.55
N VAL A 95 -4.21 12.31 10.99
CA VAL A 95 -4.50 13.61 10.39
C VAL A 95 -4.07 14.70 11.39
N THR A 96 -3.21 15.60 10.95
CA THR A 96 -2.69 16.68 11.78
C THR A 96 -2.90 18.01 11.05
N HIS A 97 -3.48 18.97 11.76
CA HIS A 97 -3.68 20.34 11.29
C HIS A 97 -2.64 21.25 11.94
N SER A 98 -2.16 22.25 11.19
CA SER A 98 -1.30 23.30 11.77
C SER A 98 -2.07 24.16 12.78
N SER A 99 -1.34 24.81 13.69
CA SER A 99 -1.94 25.80 14.60
C SER A 99 -2.62 26.92 13.81
N GLY A 100 -3.86 27.24 14.17
CA GLY A 100 -4.65 28.26 13.44
C GLY A 100 -5.24 27.80 12.12
N PHE A 101 -5.31 26.46 11.88
CA PHE A 101 -5.94 25.93 10.68
C PHE A 101 -7.42 26.35 10.62
N ASN A 102 -7.77 26.98 9.50
CA ASN A 102 -9.14 27.26 9.08
C ASN A 102 -9.30 26.88 7.61
N VAL A 103 -10.56 26.77 7.15
CA VAL A 103 -10.82 26.60 5.72
C VAL A 103 -10.26 27.83 4.98
N GLY A 104 -9.25 27.62 4.15
CA GLY A 104 -8.53 28.69 3.45
C GLY A 104 -7.17 29.08 4.06
N GLU A 105 -6.85 28.66 5.29
CA GLU A 105 -5.58 28.98 5.96
C GLU A 105 -4.98 27.74 6.65
N GLY A 106 -3.65 27.66 6.64
CA GLY A 106 -2.89 26.62 7.32
C GLY A 106 -2.55 25.42 6.46
N THR A 107 -2.10 24.36 7.10
CA THR A 107 -1.63 23.12 6.46
C THR A 107 -2.22 21.90 7.13
N VAL A 108 -2.65 20.93 6.34
CA VAL A 108 -3.06 19.60 6.79
C VAL A 108 -2.02 18.59 6.37
N THR A 109 -1.61 17.74 7.29
CA THR A 109 -0.74 16.61 7.02
C THR A 109 -1.46 15.31 7.34
N VAL A 110 -1.58 14.43 6.36
CA VAL A 110 -2.10 13.08 6.54
C VAL A 110 -0.95 12.10 6.40
N LYS A 111 -0.79 11.24 7.40
CA LYS A 111 0.24 10.22 7.48
C LYS A 111 -0.39 8.85 7.64
N ILE A 112 0.11 7.89 6.88
CA ILE A 112 -0.19 6.46 7.07
C ILE A 112 1.05 5.83 7.65
N ASP A 113 0.92 5.25 8.82
CA ASP A 113 2.00 4.61 9.55
C ASP A 113 1.59 3.21 9.99
N ALA A 114 2.58 2.39 10.33
CA ALA A 114 2.36 1.06 10.89
C ALA A 114 1.68 0.05 9.94
N TYR A 115 1.78 0.23 8.62
CA TYR A 115 1.26 -0.77 7.68
C TYR A 115 2.27 -1.89 7.45
N ASP A 116 1.84 -3.13 7.67
CA ASP A 116 2.63 -4.34 7.47
C ASP A 116 2.18 -5.08 6.20
N PHE A 117 3.06 -5.11 5.20
CA PHE A 117 2.85 -5.90 3.99
C PHE A 117 3.14 -7.37 4.26
N LYS A 118 2.16 -8.23 3.98
CA LYS A 118 2.28 -9.68 4.15
C LYS A 118 2.53 -10.36 2.80
N PHE A 119 3.60 -11.14 2.73
CA PHE A 119 3.87 -11.98 1.57
C PHE A 119 2.93 -13.18 1.54
N VAL A 120 2.48 -13.56 0.34
CA VAL A 120 1.68 -14.77 0.11
C VAL A 120 2.60 -15.96 -0.10
N VAL A 121 3.76 -15.72 -0.73
CA VAL A 121 4.74 -16.77 -0.99
C VAL A 121 5.65 -16.96 0.23
N PRO A 122 5.64 -18.13 0.88
CA PRO A 122 6.35 -18.36 2.15
C PRO A 122 7.88 -18.33 2.06
N LEU A 123 8.44 -18.30 0.84
CA LEU A 123 9.89 -18.33 0.59
C LEU A 123 10.59 -16.97 0.77
N VAL A 124 9.85 -15.85 0.75
CA VAL A 124 10.42 -14.48 0.73
C VAL A 124 10.34 -13.79 2.10
N GLY A 125 9.87 -14.47 3.12
CA GLY A 125 9.60 -13.90 4.43
C GLY A 125 8.10 -13.70 4.66
N THR A 126 7.73 -13.44 5.91
CA THR A 126 6.31 -13.40 6.28
C THR A 126 5.72 -11.99 6.21
N THR A 127 6.51 -10.96 6.53
CA THR A 127 6.00 -9.58 6.67
C THR A 127 7.13 -8.57 6.49
N ILE A 128 6.83 -7.46 5.80
CA ILE A 128 7.70 -6.28 5.73
C ILE A 128 6.92 -5.07 6.24
N ARG A 129 7.52 -4.32 7.17
CA ARG A 129 7.03 -3.01 7.59
C ARG A 129 7.21 -2.01 6.47
N MET A 130 6.10 -1.42 5.99
CA MET A 130 6.16 -0.37 4.97
C MET A 130 6.61 0.96 5.60
N PRO A 131 7.26 1.84 4.82
CA PRO A 131 7.63 3.18 5.28
C PRO A 131 6.38 4.01 5.61
N GLU A 132 6.59 5.12 6.30
CA GLU A 132 5.55 6.13 6.52
C GLU A 132 5.21 6.82 5.18
N TYR A 133 3.91 6.97 4.91
CA TYR A 133 3.39 7.71 3.76
C TYR A 133 2.76 8.99 4.25
N ALA A 134 3.37 10.13 3.94
CA ALA A 134 2.89 11.44 4.35
C ALA A 134 2.54 12.32 3.15
N THR A 135 1.43 13.02 3.24
CA THR A 135 1.03 14.07 2.29
C THR A 135 0.60 15.30 3.07
N SER A 136 1.22 16.44 2.73
CA SER A 136 0.85 17.73 3.28
C SER A 136 0.26 18.61 2.20
N LEU A 137 -0.88 19.23 2.48
CA LEU A 137 -1.55 20.18 1.60
C LEU A 137 -1.82 21.47 2.38
N THR A 138 -1.65 22.62 1.70
CA THR A 138 -2.07 23.93 2.23
C THR A 138 -3.56 24.14 1.94
N ALA A 139 -4.25 24.87 2.81
CA ALA A 139 -5.66 25.17 2.65
C ALA A 139 -5.96 25.94 1.34
N GLU A 140 -5.00 26.74 0.86
CA GLU A 140 -5.08 27.41 -0.45
C GLU A 140 -5.21 26.42 -1.61
N SER A 141 -4.67 25.20 -1.49
CA SER A 141 -4.79 24.16 -2.52
C SER A 141 -6.22 23.63 -2.70
N ALA A 142 -7.14 23.93 -1.77
CA ALA A 142 -8.55 23.57 -1.85
C ALA A 142 -9.36 24.50 -2.79
N GLY A 143 -8.72 25.47 -3.44
CA GLY A 143 -9.38 26.44 -4.33
C GLY A 143 -10.20 27.50 -3.59
N GLN A 144 -10.00 27.67 -2.31
CA GLN A 144 -10.58 28.76 -1.55
C GLN A 144 -9.82 30.06 -1.88
N VAL A 145 -10.53 31.05 -2.37
CA VAL A 145 -9.99 32.41 -2.55
C VAL A 145 -9.93 33.03 -1.15
N PRO A 146 -8.75 33.51 -0.67
CA PRO A 146 -8.70 34.23 0.60
C PRO A 146 -9.69 35.40 0.57
N PRO A 147 -10.40 35.73 1.65
CA PRO A 147 -11.21 36.93 1.69
C PRO A 147 -10.30 38.12 1.39
N THR A 148 -10.62 38.88 0.35
CA THR A 148 -9.91 40.09 0.01
C THR A 148 -9.95 41.02 1.24
N LEU A 149 -8.78 41.28 1.82
CA LEU A 149 -8.63 42.24 2.88
C LEU A 149 -9.20 43.60 2.42
N PRO A 150 -9.96 44.31 3.26
CA PRO A 150 -10.53 45.62 2.95
C PRO A 150 -9.46 46.68 2.68
#